data_83cbf916dd096fc7b1eb1113170167c5
#
_entry.id   83cbf916dd096fc7b1eb1113170167c5
#
_cell.length_a   1.000
_cell.length_b   1.000
_cell.length_c   1.000
_cell.angle_alpha   90.00
_cell.angle_beta   90.00
_cell.angle_gamma   90.00
#
_symmetry.space_group_name_H-M   'P 1'
#
loop_
_entity.id
_entity.type
_entity.pdbx_description
1 polymer ?
#
loop_
_entity_poly.entity_id
_entity_poly.type
_entity_poly.pdbx_seq_one_letter_code
_entity_poly.pdbx_strand_id
1 'polypeptide(L)'
;MKKNLFFLTLLGFTLQIAAQEHVLSSGLDSESSSGKVTYSVGLIHYEEATGTGGSTSVGSQIPFEVSVLSINNYSNLTFEVFPNPTENFLNVHLNSVDELSYQIIDLSGRRVTFGELNTLQSKIELTSLETSIYIFNILKDNTIVKSYKISKK
;
A
#
# COMPACT_ATOMS: atom_id res chain seq x y z
N MET A 1 -49.90 44.11 -11.67
CA MET A 1 -49.99 42.79 -12.32
C MET A 1 -48.67 42.33 -12.97
N LYS A 2 -47.89 43.15 -13.67
CA LYS A 2 -46.64 42.74 -14.36
C LYS A 2 -45.50 42.29 -13.38
N LYS A 3 -45.40 42.89 -12.20
CA LYS A 3 -44.39 42.51 -11.18
C LYS A 3 -44.62 41.11 -10.60
N ASN A 4 -45.86 40.73 -10.39
CA ASN A 4 -46.21 39.41 -9.82
C ASN A 4 -46.00 38.29 -10.85
N LEU A 5 -46.18 38.59 -12.13
CA LEU A 5 -45.95 37.65 -13.22
C LEU A 5 -44.42 37.36 -13.36
N PHE A 6 -43.58 38.38 -13.20
CA PHE A 6 -42.14 38.23 -13.24
C PHE A 6 -41.61 37.38 -12.05
N PHE A 7 -42.20 37.55 -10.87
CA PHE A 7 -41.83 36.73 -9.69
C PHE A 7 -42.26 35.27 -9.83
N LEU A 8 -43.39 35.04 -10.48
CA LEU A 8 -43.89 33.68 -10.73
C LEU A 8 -43.03 32.93 -11.76
N THR A 9 -42.55 33.63 -12.82
CA THR A 9 -41.62 33.03 -13.81
C THR A 9 -40.24 32.79 -13.22
N LEU A 10 -39.72 33.65 -12.34
CA LEU A 10 -38.45 33.45 -11.65
C LEU A 10 -38.50 32.25 -10.67
N LEU A 11 -39.63 32.09 -9.97
CA LEU A 11 -39.83 30.95 -9.05
C LEU A 11 -39.94 29.61 -9.82
N GLY A 12 -40.51 29.61 -11.03
CA GLY A 12 -40.58 28.42 -11.90
C GLY A 12 -39.21 27.99 -12.43
N PHE A 13 -38.30 28.92 -12.62
CA PHE A 13 -36.96 28.63 -13.11
C PHE A 13 -36.04 27.99 -12.04
N THR A 14 -36.24 28.28 -10.74
CA THR A 14 -35.47 27.71 -9.66
C THR A 14 -35.80 26.25 -9.35
N LEU A 15 -36.93 25.74 -9.81
CA LEU A 15 -37.34 24.34 -9.57
C LEU A 15 -36.74 23.34 -10.57
N GLN A 16 -35.99 23.81 -11.56
CA GLN A 16 -35.34 22.93 -12.57
C GLN A 16 -33.94 22.51 -12.20
N ILE A 17 -33.40 22.90 -11.02
CA ILE A 17 -32.01 22.61 -10.61
C ILE A 17 -31.92 21.30 -9.84
N ALA A 18 -33.00 20.57 -9.65
CA ALA A 18 -32.98 19.28 -8.98
C ALA A 18 -33.00 18.16 -10.02
N ALA A 19 -31.88 17.59 -10.30
CA ALA A 19 -31.66 16.20 -10.67
C ALA A 19 -30.57 16.04 -11.72
N GLN A 20 -29.36 15.95 -11.27
CA GLN A 20 -28.43 15.03 -11.92
C GLN A 20 -28.30 13.81 -10.98
N GLU A 21 -29.36 13.00 -10.93
CA GLU A 21 -29.20 11.63 -10.47
C GLU A 21 -28.42 10.86 -11.54
N HIS A 22 -27.30 10.30 -11.17
CA HIS A 22 -26.59 9.36 -12.03
C HIS A 22 -27.50 8.16 -12.28
N VAL A 23 -28.03 8.06 -13.50
CA VAL A 23 -28.76 6.87 -13.92
C VAL A 23 -27.77 5.74 -14.11
N LEU A 24 -27.58 4.92 -13.11
CA LEU A 24 -26.88 3.65 -13.22
C LEU A 24 -27.81 2.63 -13.87
N SER A 25 -27.36 1.94 -14.90
CA SER A 25 -28.16 0.90 -15.54
C SER A 25 -28.39 -0.30 -14.61
N SER A 26 -27.50 -0.55 -13.66
CA SER A 26 -27.62 -1.52 -12.57
C SER A 26 -26.56 -1.25 -11.52
N GLY A 27 -26.90 -1.44 -10.25
CA GLY A 27 -25.96 -1.32 -9.12
C GLY A 27 -26.64 -1.71 -7.81
N LEU A 28 -25.87 -2.13 -6.85
CA LEU A 28 -26.35 -2.47 -5.50
C LEU A 28 -25.32 -2.10 -4.46
N ASP A 29 -25.82 -1.53 -3.36
CA ASP A 29 -25.08 -1.36 -2.11
C ASP A 29 -25.57 -2.42 -1.11
N SER A 30 -24.64 -3.24 -0.62
CA SER A 30 -24.91 -4.19 0.45
C SER A 30 -23.99 -3.89 1.64
N GLU A 31 -24.58 -3.63 2.78
CA GLU A 31 -23.87 -3.31 4.01
C GLU A 31 -24.17 -4.38 5.08
N SER A 32 -23.11 -4.86 5.72
CA SER A 32 -23.15 -5.82 6.82
C SER A 32 -22.25 -5.34 7.95
N SER A 33 -22.41 -5.89 9.14
CA SER A 33 -21.53 -5.63 10.28
C SER A 33 -20.05 -5.97 10.03
N SER A 34 -19.76 -6.73 8.97
CA SER A 34 -18.39 -7.16 8.58
C SER A 34 -17.83 -6.42 7.38
N GLY A 35 -18.60 -5.52 6.73
CA GLY A 35 -18.13 -4.75 5.59
C GLY A 35 -19.25 -4.28 4.67
N LYS A 36 -18.88 -3.40 3.73
CA LYS A 36 -19.75 -2.87 2.69
C LYS A 36 -19.25 -3.32 1.33
N VAL A 37 -20.16 -3.80 0.48
CA VAL A 37 -19.88 -4.12 -0.92
C VAL A 37 -20.77 -3.27 -1.81
N THR A 38 -20.16 -2.54 -2.72
CA THR A 38 -20.84 -1.69 -3.68
C THR A 38 -20.42 -2.08 -5.10
N TYR A 39 -21.36 -2.27 -6.00
CA TYR A 39 -21.03 -2.48 -7.39
C TYR A 39 -21.98 -1.70 -8.31
N SER A 40 -21.48 -1.31 -9.47
CA SER A 40 -22.27 -0.68 -10.54
C SER A 40 -21.93 -1.31 -11.88
N VAL A 41 -22.92 -1.44 -12.74
CA VAL A 41 -22.79 -2.00 -14.09
C VAL A 41 -23.19 -0.94 -15.12
N GLY A 42 -22.40 -0.78 -16.18
CA GLY A 42 -22.72 0.14 -17.28
C GLY A 42 -22.17 1.56 -17.12
N LEU A 43 -21.26 1.80 -16.19
CA LEU A 43 -20.55 3.08 -16.11
C LEU A 43 -19.50 3.16 -17.22
N ILE A 44 -19.66 4.12 -18.13
CA ILE A 44 -18.80 4.27 -19.31
C ILE A 44 -17.67 5.27 -19.07
N HIS A 45 -17.75 6.07 -18.01
CA HIS A 45 -16.82 7.16 -17.74
C HIS A 45 -16.22 7.04 -16.35
N TYR A 46 -14.89 6.99 -16.30
CA TYR A 46 -14.10 7.08 -15.08
C TYR A 46 -12.92 8.01 -15.36
N GLU A 47 -12.82 9.09 -14.67
CA GLU A 47 -11.65 9.98 -14.69
C GLU A 47 -11.26 10.32 -13.25
N GLU A 48 -9.96 10.34 -13.03
CA GLU A 48 -9.37 10.81 -11.80
C GLU A 48 -8.56 12.08 -12.09
N ALA A 49 -8.87 13.16 -11.40
CA ALA A 49 -8.08 14.38 -11.44
C ALA A 49 -7.35 14.57 -10.12
N THR A 50 -6.02 14.61 -10.18
CA THR A 50 -5.15 14.81 -9.02
C THR A 50 -4.52 16.20 -9.07
N GLY A 51 -4.45 16.88 -7.93
CA GLY A 51 -3.82 18.19 -7.79
C GLY A 51 -3.19 18.37 -6.41
N THR A 52 -2.49 19.48 -6.21
CA THR A 52 -1.80 19.80 -4.94
C THR A 52 -2.74 19.98 -3.75
N GLY A 53 -4.05 20.08 -3.97
CA GLY A 53 -5.08 20.24 -2.94
C GLY A 53 -5.92 18.98 -2.70
N GLY A 54 -5.65 17.86 -3.39
CA GLY A 54 -6.40 16.62 -3.29
C GLY A 54 -6.67 15.98 -4.66
N SER A 55 -7.38 14.85 -4.64
CA SER A 55 -7.85 14.15 -5.81
C SER A 55 -9.38 14.19 -5.90
N THR A 56 -9.89 14.22 -7.12
CA THR A 56 -11.31 14.10 -7.41
C THR A 56 -11.52 12.96 -8.39
N SER A 57 -12.41 12.05 -8.06
CA SER A 57 -12.78 10.91 -8.88
C SER A 57 -14.20 11.11 -9.41
N VAL A 58 -14.36 11.06 -10.74
CA VAL A 58 -15.65 11.12 -11.39
C VAL A 58 -16.14 9.71 -11.66
N GLY A 59 -17.14 9.29 -10.93
CA GLY A 59 -17.73 7.96 -11.03
C GLY A 59 -18.66 7.68 -9.86
N SER A 60 -19.44 6.62 -9.96
CA SER A 60 -20.35 6.22 -8.88
C SER A 60 -19.70 5.35 -7.82
N GLN A 61 -18.46 4.90 -8.05
CA GLN A 61 -17.67 4.13 -7.10
C GLN A 61 -16.34 4.84 -6.89
N ILE A 62 -16.05 5.19 -5.65
CA ILE A 62 -14.74 5.69 -5.25
C ILE A 62 -13.82 4.46 -5.15
N PRO A 63 -12.72 4.39 -5.90
CA PRO A 63 -11.76 3.32 -5.71
C PRO A 63 -11.27 3.33 -4.26
N PHE A 64 -11.21 2.15 -3.64
CA PHE A 64 -10.65 2.01 -2.31
C PHE A 64 -9.15 2.31 -2.41
N GLU A 65 -8.75 3.51 -2.06
CA GLU A 65 -7.32 3.81 -1.90
C GLU A 65 -6.80 2.98 -0.74
N VAL A 66 -6.00 1.98 -1.07
CA VAL A 66 -5.13 1.36 -0.07
C VAL A 66 -4.06 2.40 0.27
N SER A 67 -4.38 3.29 1.18
CA SER A 67 -3.36 4.11 1.81
C SER A 67 -2.42 3.15 2.55
N VAL A 68 -1.25 2.92 1.98
CA VAL A 68 -0.18 2.21 2.68
C VAL A 68 0.21 3.10 3.84
N LEU A 69 -0.37 2.83 5.01
CA LEU A 69 -0.06 3.53 6.24
C LEU A 69 1.44 3.35 6.51
N SER A 70 2.17 4.43 6.22
CA SER A 70 3.52 4.69 6.68
C SER A 70 4.50 3.51 6.52
N ILE A 71 5.15 3.46 5.38
CA ILE A 71 6.54 3.01 5.37
C ILE A 71 7.30 4.11 6.10
N ASN A 72 7.74 3.86 7.32
CA ASN A 72 8.75 4.71 7.95
C ASN A 72 9.89 4.83 6.95
N ASN A 73 10.05 6.00 6.36
CA ASN A 73 11.09 6.23 5.36
C ASN A 73 12.44 6.24 6.08
N TYR A 74 13.05 5.08 6.22
CA TYR A 74 14.45 4.93 6.60
C TYR A 74 15.35 5.25 5.40
N SER A 75 15.05 6.35 4.69
CA SER A 75 15.72 6.76 3.45
C SER A 75 17.23 7.01 3.62
N ASN A 76 17.68 7.17 4.85
CA ASN A 76 19.11 7.37 5.18
C ASN A 76 19.86 6.05 5.41
N LEU A 77 19.17 4.91 5.48
CA LEU A 77 19.79 3.61 5.68
C LEU A 77 20.01 2.90 4.35
N THR A 78 21.25 2.59 4.05
CA THR A 78 21.63 1.81 2.87
C THR A 78 22.11 0.43 3.30
N PHE A 79 21.60 -0.58 2.65
CA PHE A 79 21.90 -1.98 2.93
C PHE A 79 22.39 -2.67 1.67
N GLU A 80 23.51 -3.40 1.79
CA GLU A 80 24.00 -4.28 0.75
C GLU A 80 24.10 -5.70 1.31
N VAL A 81 23.55 -6.66 0.58
CA VAL A 81 23.48 -8.06 1.02
C VAL A 81 24.01 -8.94 -0.10
N PHE A 82 25.11 -9.66 0.15
CA PHE A 82 25.79 -10.48 -0.85
C PHE A 82 26.60 -11.63 -0.20
N PRO A 83 26.93 -12.67 -0.99
CA PRO A 83 26.50 -12.95 -2.35
C PRO A 83 25.05 -13.43 -2.39
N ASN A 84 24.42 -13.30 -3.57
CA ASN A 84 23.13 -13.90 -3.87
C ASN A 84 23.13 -14.41 -5.31
N PRO A 85 23.19 -15.71 -5.54
CA PRO A 85 23.07 -16.85 -4.60
C PRO A 85 24.23 -16.97 -3.62
N THR A 86 23.93 -17.61 -2.48
CA THR A 86 24.89 -17.87 -1.40
C THR A 86 25.01 -19.36 -1.09
N GLU A 87 26.18 -19.80 -0.63
CA GLU A 87 26.42 -21.17 -0.20
C GLU A 87 26.46 -21.28 1.34
N ASN A 88 27.44 -20.67 1.98
CA ASN A 88 27.70 -20.88 3.41
C ASN A 88 27.41 -19.66 4.26
N PHE A 89 27.54 -18.46 3.72
CA PHE A 89 27.40 -17.23 4.50
C PHE A 89 26.89 -16.06 3.64
N LEU A 90 26.25 -15.13 4.31
CA LEU A 90 25.74 -13.88 3.76
C LEU A 90 26.47 -12.72 4.43
N ASN A 91 27.02 -11.81 3.64
CA ASN A 91 27.58 -10.58 4.16
C ASN A 91 26.51 -9.49 4.06
N VAL A 92 26.42 -8.70 5.12
CA VAL A 92 25.52 -7.56 5.21
C VAL A 92 26.37 -6.33 5.47
N HIS A 93 26.34 -5.36 4.57
CA HIS A 93 26.98 -4.06 4.74
C HIS A 93 25.93 -3.00 5.03
N LEU A 94 26.20 -2.19 6.03
CA LEU A 94 25.37 -1.10 6.49
C LEU A 94 26.14 0.22 6.36
N ASN A 95 25.45 1.30 6.08
CA ASN A 95 26.04 2.64 6.14
C ASN A 95 26.00 3.26 7.54
N SER A 96 25.15 2.74 8.43
CA SER A 96 25.03 3.16 9.83
C SER A 96 24.65 1.98 10.71
N VAL A 97 25.15 1.96 11.94
CA VAL A 97 24.76 1.00 12.99
C VAL A 97 23.72 1.69 13.87
N ASP A 98 22.49 1.25 13.80
CA ASP A 98 21.35 1.96 14.38
C ASP A 98 20.33 0.96 15.00
N GLU A 99 20.80 0.15 15.94
CA GLU A 99 20.03 -0.88 16.66
C GLU A 99 19.21 -1.78 15.70
N LEU A 100 19.90 -2.27 14.67
CA LEU A 100 19.29 -3.10 13.67
C LEU A 100 19.37 -4.58 14.06
N SER A 101 18.34 -5.31 13.74
CA SER A 101 18.29 -6.77 13.84
C SER A 101 17.94 -7.39 12.49
N TYR A 102 18.15 -8.69 12.37
CA TYR A 102 17.76 -9.42 11.19
C TYR A 102 17.00 -10.69 11.56
N GLN A 103 16.18 -11.13 10.64
CA GLN A 103 15.57 -12.46 10.65
C GLN A 103 15.56 -13.07 9.26
N ILE A 104 15.75 -14.38 9.20
CA ILE A 104 15.60 -15.17 7.98
C ILE A 104 14.38 -16.04 8.16
N ILE A 105 13.50 -15.99 7.17
CA ILE A 105 12.28 -16.78 7.13
C ILE A 105 12.26 -17.68 5.88
N ASP A 106 11.71 -18.87 6.01
CA ASP A 106 11.47 -19.76 4.89
C ASP A 106 10.18 -19.36 4.12
N LEU A 107 9.89 -20.07 3.03
CA LEU A 107 8.70 -19.80 2.21
C LEU A 107 7.38 -20.14 2.91
N SER A 108 7.43 -20.87 4.02
CA SER A 108 6.26 -21.13 4.87
C SER A 108 6.00 -20.03 5.90
N GLY A 109 6.89 -19.01 5.96
CA GLY A 109 6.83 -17.92 6.94
C GLY A 109 7.46 -18.26 8.28
N ARG A 110 8.07 -19.42 8.42
CA ARG A 110 8.75 -19.84 9.66
C ARG A 110 10.10 -19.15 9.76
N ARG A 111 10.39 -18.53 10.90
CA ARG A 111 11.71 -17.95 11.20
C ARG A 111 12.72 -19.04 11.46
N VAL A 112 13.77 -19.12 10.63
CA VAL A 112 14.83 -20.13 10.72
C VAL A 112 16.09 -19.61 11.41
N THR A 113 16.36 -18.31 11.31
CA THR A 113 17.52 -17.67 11.95
C THR A 113 17.19 -16.21 12.27
N PHE A 114 17.81 -15.67 13.32
CA PHE A 114 17.71 -14.26 13.71
C PHE A 114 18.96 -13.82 14.46
N GLY A 115 19.19 -12.51 14.55
CA GLY A 115 20.31 -11.94 15.29
C GLY A 115 20.34 -10.41 15.18
N GLU A 116 21.38 -9.81 15.73
CA GLU A 116 21.61 -8.37 15.73
C GLU A 116 22.64 -7.97 14.69
N LEU A 117 22.53 -6.76 14.16
CA LEU A 117 23.46 -6.15 13.22
C LEU A 117 24.17 -4.97 13.91
N ASN A 118 25.12 -5.28 14.78
CA ASN A 118 25.80 -4.31 15.64
C ASN A 118 27.09 -3.75 15.02
N THR A 119 27.39 -4.10 13.77
CA THR A 119 28.58 -3.65 13.04
C THR A 119 28.23 -3.26 11.62
N LEU A 120 29.01 -2.34 11.03
CA LEU A 120 28.83 -1.91 9.64
C LEU A 120 28.98 -3.05 8.63
N GLN A 121 29.68 -4.11 9.00
CA GLN A 121 29.83 -5.31 8.19
C GLN A 121 29.59 -6.53 9.08
N SER A 122 28.59 -7.30 8.76
CA SER A 122 28.21 -8.50 9.48
C SER A 122 28.24 -9.70 8.55
N LYS A 123 28.77 -10.83 9.04
CA LYS A 123 28.78 -12.11 8.33
C LYS A 123 27.84 -13.07 9.03
N ILE A 124 26.83 -13.52 8.32
CA ILE A 124 25.78 -14.41 8.81
C ILE A 124 26.01 -15.80 8.23
N GLU A 125 26.13 -16.79 9.10
CA GLU A 125 26.33 -18.17 8.70
C GLU A 125 25.01 -18.85 8.33
N LEU A 126 25.01 -19.53 7.18
CA LEU A 126 23.84 -20.21 6.61
C LEU A 126 24.09 -21.71 6.37
N THR A 127 25.20 -22.25 6.87
CA THR A 127 25.61 -23.66 6.69
C THR A 127 24.57 -24.66 7.19
N SER A 128 23.82 -24.30 8.23
CA SER A 128 22.76 -25.15 8.79
C SER A 128 21.46 -25.13 7.99
N LEU A 129 21.34 -24.25 6.99
CA LEU A 129 20.13 -24.11 6.17
C LEU A 129 20.21 -24.98 4.92
N GLU A 130 19.09 -25.61 4.58
CA GLU A 130 18.95 -26.39 3.38
C GLU A 130 18.96 -25.52 2.10
N THR A 131 19.26 -26.14 0.95
CA THR A 131 19.16 -25.48 -0.35
C THR A 131 17.72 -25.08 -0.64
N SER A 132 17.45 -23.78 -0.61
CA SER A 132 16.10 -23.22 -0.79
C SER A 132 16.16 -21.71 -1.03
N ILE A 133 14.96 -21.12 -1.17
CA ILE A 133 14.76 -19.68 -1.18
C ILE A 133 14.33 -19.24 0.20
N TYR A 134 14.98 -18.20 0.69
CA TYR A 134 14.69 -17.58 1.98
C TYR A 134 14.42 -16.09 1.81
N ILE A 135 13.73 -15.49 2.77
CA ILE A 135 13.54 -14.04 2.85
C ILE A 135 14.35 -13.55 4.05
N PHE A 136 15.30 -12.68 3.78
CA PHE A 136 16.11 -11.99 4.75
C PHE A 136 15.52 -10.62 5.04
N ASN A 137 15.03 -10.41 6.24
CA ASN A 137 14.45 -9.16 6.70
C ASN A 137 15.41 -8.45 7.64
N ILE A 138 15.60 -7.16 7.43
CA ILE A 138 16.26 -6.25 8.35
C ILE A 138 15.18 -5.49 9.10
N LEU A 139 15.32 -5.43 10.44
CA LEU A 139 14.35 -4.81 11.32
C LEU A 139 15.00 -3.70 12.14
N LYS A 140 14.24 -2.65 12.40
CA LYS A 140 14.51 -1.63 13.41
C LYS A 140 13.27 -1.53 14.31
N ASP A 141 13.45 -1.54 15.61
CA ASP A 141 12.36 -1.48 16.59
C ASP A 141 11.24 -2.50 16.30
N ASN A 142 11.64 -3.72 15.92
CA ASN A 142 10.74 -4.81 15.54
C ASN A 142 9.88 -4.55 14.26
N THR A 143 10.18 -3.48 13.52
CA THR A 143 9.53 -3.15 12.25
C THR A 143 10.47 -3.48 11.08
N ILE A 144 9.96 -4.17 10.06
CA ILE A 144 10.76 -4.51 8.88
C ILE A 144 11.06 -3.23 8.10
N VAL A 145 12.35 -2.91 7.96
CA VAL A 145 12.84 -1.76 7.18
C VAL A 145 13.28 -2.15 5.78
N LYS A 146 13.73 -3.40 5.59
CA LYS A 146 14.12 -3.92 4.27
C LYS A 146 14.00 -5.44 4.21
N SER A 147 13.66 -5.95 3.03
CA SER A 147 13.56 -7.39 2.76
C SER A 147 14.35 -7.75 1.50
N TYR A 148 15.05 -8.88 1.54
CA TYR A 148 15.81 -9.45 0.43
C TYR A 148 15.42 -10.90 0.22
N LYS A 149 15.21 -11.28 -1.04
CA LYS A 149 15.08 -12.68 -1.44
C LYS A 149 16.48 -13.27 -1.60
N ILE A 150 16.79 -14.33 -0.87
CA ILE A 150 18.07 -15.03 -0.88
C ILE A 150 17.90 -16.42 -1.50
N SER A 151 18.78 -16.78 -2.41
CA SER A 151 18.88 -18.13 -2.96
C SER A 151 20.05 -18.86 -2.30
N LYS A 152 19.77 -19.82 -1.42
CA LYS A 152 20.75 -20.72 -0.81
C LYS A 152 20.98 -21.92 -1.71
N LYS A 153 22.24 -22.16 -2.05
CA LYS A 153 22.70 -23.33 -2.79
C LYS A 153 23.28 -24.41 -1.87
#